data_6ef4ca348c82c14b16e59f066d92ccb0
#
_entry.id   6ef4ca348c82c14b16e59f066d92ccb0
#
_cell.length_a   1.000
_cell.length_b   1.000
_cell.length_c   1.000
_cell.angle_alpha   90.00
_cell.angle_beta   90.00
_cell.angle_gamma   90.00
#
_symmetry.space_group_name_H-M   'P 1'
#
loop_
_entity.id
_entity.type
_entity.pdbx_description
1 polymer ?
#
loop_
_entity_poly.entity_id
_entity_poly.type
_entity_poly.pdbx_seq_one_letter_code
_entity_poly.pdbx_strand_id
1 'polypeptide(L)'
;STEFLEPGQPVLPEEFLAFKAKLVQLIKEAEVVTFNGSIPKGISAANYKELIEETMAAGVPCIVDASGSLLTSCVDALPTMIKPNTDEIGQLLGREVTTEDEVIAAAQELHKRGIKIVVVSLGAKGALMVSDEGTFRANPPKIEAINPVGAGDTLVGSFAVALAQKKPTSECLTFALSCATASCLSAGTGRFDQAVAAKIHKQVAIKKIAK
;
A
#
# COMPACT_ATOMS: atom_id res chain seq x y z
N SER A 1 -17.43 -13.14 -7.17
CA SER A 1 -17.25 -12.14 -8.25
C SER A 1 -16.59 -12.79 -9.44
N THR A 2 -16.89 -12.32 -10.64
CA THR A 2 -16.23 -12.75 -11.89
C THR A 2 -15.45 -11.56 -12.41
N GLU A 3 -14.15 -11.75 -12.66
CA GLU A 3 -13.30 -10.72 -13.22
C GLU A 3 -12.91 -11.08 -14.66
N PHE A 4 -12.93 -10.08 -15.54
CA PHE A 4 -12.43 -10.18 -16.89
C PHE A 4 -11.21 -9.27 -17.01
N LEU A 5 -10.02 -9.88 -17.09
CA LEU A 5 -8.76 -9.17 -17.19
C LEU A 5 -8.25 -9.27 -18.63
N GLU A 6 -8.18 -8.14 -19.31
CA GLU A 6 -7.56 -8.07 -20.63
C GLU A 6 -6.04 -7.88 -20.47
N PRO A 7 -5.22 -8.81 -21.02
CA PRO A 7 -3.78 -8.66 -20.96
C PRO A 7 -3.34 -7.52 -21.89
N GLY A 8 -2.56 -6.59 -21.33
CA GLY A 8 -1.93 -5.52 -22.11
C GLY A 8 -0.91 -6.05 -23.15
N GLN A 9 -0.51 -5.20 -24.07
CA GLN A 9 0.57 -5.50 -25.00
C GLN A 9 1.90 -5.65 -24.26
N PRO A 10 2.82 -6.50 -24.75
CA PRO A 10 4.17 -6.56 -24.19
C PRO A 10 4.88 -5.22 -24.33
N VAL A 11 5.60 -4.82 -23.30
CA VAL A 11 6.45 -3.62 -23.29
C VAL A 11 7.82 -3.98 -23.84
N LEU A 12 8.30 -3.22 -24.81
CA LEU A 12 9.61 -3.39 -25.41
C LEU A 12 10.72 -2.81 -24.51
N PRO A 13 11.97 -3.30 -24.62
CA PRO A 13 13.08 -2.79 -23.82
C PRO A 13 13.30 -1.27 -23.95
N GLU A 14 13.17 -0.74 -25.16
CA GLU A 14 13.29 0.71 -25.42
C GLU A 14 12.15 1.53 -24.79
N GLU A 15 10.95 0.97 -24.73
CA GLU A 15 9.80 1.62 -24.05
C GLU A 15 10.02 1.65 -22.54
N PHE A 16 10.55 0.56 -21.98
CA PHE A 16 10.92 0.55 -20.57
C PHE A 16 12.00 1.59 -20.25
N LEU A 17 13.04 1.72 -21.08
CA LEU A 17 14.08 2.72 -20.88
C LEU A 17 13.52 4.15 -20.96
N ALA A 18 12.62 4.40 -21.92
CA ALA A 18 11.94 5.68 -22.05
C ALA A 18 11.07 6.00 -20.83
N PHE A 19 10.31 4.99 -20.34
CA PHE A 19 9.52 5.11 -19.12
C PHE A 19 10.39 5.39 -17.90
N LYS A 20 11.49 4.64 -17.71
CA LYS A 20 12.44 4.86 -16.61
C LYS A 20 13.02 6.29 -16.65
N ALA A 21 13.45 6.76 -17.82
CA ALA A 21 13.95 8.11 -17.97
C ALA A 21 12.90 9.17 -17.59
N LYS A 22 11.64 8.94 -17.98
CA LYS A 22 10.52 9.81 -17.60
C LYS A 22 10.25 9.79 -16.10
N LEU A 23 10.26 8.60 -15.48
CA LEU A 23 10.11 8.46 -14.03
C LEU A 23 11.18 9.25 -13.29
N VAL A 24 12.46 9.11 -13.66
CA VAL A 24 13.59 9.83 -13.04
C VAL A 24 13.42 11.35 -13.13
N GLN A 25 12.81 11.86 -14.20
CA GLN A 25 12.47 13.29 -14.29
C GLN A 25 11.37 13.66 -13.30
N LEU A 26 10.28 12.88 -13.22
CA LEU A 26 9.12 13.17 -12.38
C LEU A 26 9.42 13.02 -10.89
N ILE A 27 10.28 12.09 -10.51
CA ILE A 27 10.71 11.88 -9.11
C ILE A 27 11.25 13.20 -8.51
N LYS A 28 11.92 14.04 -9.28
CA LYS A 28 12.50 15.31 -8.79
C LYS A 28 11.46 16.32 -8.29
N GLU A 29 10.22 16.18 -8.75
CA GLU A 29 9.10 17.04 -8.39
C GLU A 29 8.08 16.32 -7.48
N ALA A 30 8.28 15.03 -7.23
CA ALA A 30 7.37 14.22 -6.45
C ALA A 30 7.68 14.29 -4.96
N GLU A 31 6.67 14.37 -4.13
CA GLU A 31 6.79 14.24 -2.67
C GLU A 31 6.63 12.78 -2.21
N VAL A 32 5.92 11.95 -2.99
CA VAL A 32 5.73 10.52 -2.78
C VAL A 32 5.52 9.84 -4.13
N VAL A 33 6.07 8.66 -4.33
CA VAL A 33 5.80 7.81 -5.49
C VAL A 33 5.11 6.53 -5.05
N THR A 34 4.10 6.09 -5.79
CA THR A 34 3.42 4.81 -5.53
C THR A 34 3.62 3.85 -6.69
N PHE A 35 3.89 2.59 -6.39
CA PHE A 35 4.00 1.49 -7.34
C PHE A 35 2.91 0.48 -7.01
N ASN A 36 1.92 0.33 -7.89
CA ASN A 36 0.71 -0.44 -7.61
C ASN A 36 0.46 -1.50 -8.69
N GLY A 37 -0.10 -2.64 -8.28
CA GLY A 37 -0.61 -3.68 -9.17
C GLY A 37 0.47 -4.60 -9.73
N SER A 38 0.19 -5.14 -10.92
CA SER A 38 1.04 -6.09 -11.63
C SER A 38 1.92 -5.40 -12.66
N ILE A 39 2.93 -6.13 -13.15
CA ILE A 39 3.79 -5.68 -14.26
C ILE A 39 3.28 -6.20 -15.59
N PRO A 40 3.40 -5.42 -16.69
CA PRO A 40 3.05 -5.87 -18.03
C PRO A 40 4.04 -6.94 -18.53
N LYS A 41 3.64 -7.70 -19.57
CA LYS A 41 4.55 -8.58 -20.27
C LYS A 41 5.73 -7.80 -20.83
N GLY A 42 6.91 -8.42 -20.85
CA GLY A 42 8.15 -7.77 -21.30
C GLY A 42 8.93 -7.04 -20.21
N ILE A 43 8.30 -6.80 -19.04
CA ILE A 43 8.94 -6.25 -17.84
C ILE A 43 9.16 -7.37 -16.82
N SER A 44 10.33 -7.39 -16.22
CA SER A 44 10.67 -8.33 -15.14
C SER A 44 10.50 -7.69 -13.76
N ALA A 45 10.43 -8.53 -12.73
CA ALA A 45 10.43 -8.06 -11.34
C ALA A 45 11.73 -7.27 -11.01
N ALA A 46 12.86 -7.60 -11.66
CA ALA A 46 14.09 -6.85 -11.50
C ALA A 46 13.99 -5.43 -12.06
N ASN A 47 13.33 -5.26 -13.23
CA ASN A 47 13.07 -3.92 -13.77
C ASN A 47 12.18 -3.09 -12.83
N TYR A 48 11.17 -3.72 -12.23
CA TYR A 48 10.28 -3.04 -11.30
C TYR A 48 11.02 -2.62 -10.02
N LYS A 49 11.86 -3.53 -9.49
CA LYS A 49 12.75 -3.24 -8.37
C LYS A 49 13.68 -2.06 -8.67
N GLU A 50 14.29 -2.02 -9.85
CA GLU A 50 15.14 -0.92 -10.30
C GLU A 50 14.45 0.45 -10.24
N LEU A 51 13.16 0.52 -10.64
CA LEU A 51 12.38 1.77 -10.54
C LEU A 51 12.17 2.22 -9.09
N ILE A 52 11.97 1.27 -8.17
CA ILE A 52 11.86 1.55 -6.74
C ILE A 52 13.19 2.06 -6.19
N GLU A 53 14.30 1.40 -6.54
CA GLU A 53 15.65 1.78 -6.13
C GLU A 53 16.01 3.20 -6.61
N GLU A 54 15.68 3.57 -7.85
CA GLU A 54 15.85 4.95 -8.38
C GLU A 54 15.06 5.97 -7.53
N THR A 55 13.83 5.63 -7.15
CA THR A 55 12.97 6.49 -6.33
C THR A 55 13.57 6.67 -4.93
N MET A 56 13.99 5.58 -4.31
CA MET A 56 14.60 5.60 -2.97
C MET A 56 15.93 6.33 -2.96
N ALA A 57 16.76 6.15 -3.99
CA ALA A 57 18.05 6.85 -4.15
C ALA A 57 17.88 8.37 -4.29
N ALA A 58 16.76 8.81 -4.86
CA ALA A 58 16.41 10.24 -4.93
C ALA A 58 15.91 10.82 -3.59
N GLY A 59 15.78 9.99 -2.54
CA GLY A 59 15.27 10.41 -1.23
C GLY A 59 13.76 10.64 -1.20
N VAL A 60 13.03 10.20 -2.21
CA VAL A 60 11.57 10.37 -2.29
C VAL A 60 10.89 9.14 -1.68
N PRO A 61 9.94 9.32 -0.74
CA PRO A 61 9.19 8.21 -0.17
C PRO A 61 8.48 7.38 -1.24
N CYS A 62 8.59 6.05 -1.12
CA CYS A 62 8.05 5.10 -2.07
C CYS A 62 7.07 4.15 -1.38
N ILE A 63 5.85 4.03 -1.89
CA ILE A 63 4.83 3.08 -1.42
C ILE A 63 4.67 1.98 -2.48
N VAL A 64 4.68 0.73 -2.04
CA VAL A 64 4.50 -0.43 -2.93
C VAL A 64 3.27 -1.23 -2.51
N ASP A 65 2.37 -1.44 -3.46
CA ASP A 65 1.20 -2.32 -3.36
C ASP A 65 1.24 -3.32 -4.52
N ALA A 66 1.93 -4.41 -4.32
CA ALA A 66 2.12 -5.50 -5.27
C ALA A 66 1.83 -6.84 -4.58
N SER A 67 1.73 -7.92 -5.36
CA SER A 67 1.43 -9.25 -4.84
C SER A 67 2.40 -10.31 -5.35
N GLY A 68 2.41 -11.47 -4.68
CA GLY A 68 3.17 -12.65 -5.09
C GLY A 68 4.68 -12.40 -5.21
N SER A 69 5.31 -13.00 -6.21
CA SER A 69 6.76 -12.88 -6.45
C SER A 69 7.23 -11.46 -6.75
N LEU A 70 6.34 -10.62 -7.27
CA LEU A 70 6.66 -9.21 -7.51
C LEU A 70 6.86 -8.47 -6.17
N LEU A 71 5.97 -8.66 -5.21
CA LEU A 71 6.11 -8.08 -3.86
C LEU A 71 7.42 -8.53 -3.21
N THR A 72 7.77 -9.82 -3.31
CA THR A 72 9.05 -10.34 -2.80
C THR A 72 10.25 -9.59 -3.37
N SER A 73 10.27 -9.36 -4.69
CA SER A 73 11.34 -8.61 -5.35
C SER A 73 11.37 -7.14 -4.94
N CYS A 74 10.20 -6.53 -4.73
CA CYS A 74 10.09 -5.12 -4.32
C CYS A 74 10.59 -4.89 -2.89
N VAL A 75 10.37 -5.85 -1.98
CA VAL A 75 10.81 -5.77 -0.58
C VAL A 75 12.34 -5.65 -0.47
N ASP A 76 13.08 -6.29 -1.37
CA ASP A 76 14.54 -6.21 -1.41
C ASP A 76 15.07 -4.80 -1.77
N ALA A 77 14.24 -3.95 -2.40
CA ALA A 77 14.55 -2.55 -2.66
C ALA A 77 14.32 -1.65 -1.43
N LEU A 78 13.82 -2.19 -0.33
CA LEU A 78 13.50 -1.49 0.93
C LEU A 78 12.66 -0.22 0.71
N PRO A 79 11.48 -0.31 0.07
CA PRO A 79 10.61 0.83 -0.11
C PRO A 79 10.21 1.44 1.25
N THR A 80 9.79 2.70 1.24
CA THR A 80 9.36 3.37 2.48
C THR A 80 8.17 2.66 3.11
N MET A 81 7.22 2.20 2.29
CA MET A 81 6.02 1.50 2.77
C MET A 81 5.64 0.36 1.83
N ILE A 82 5.15 -0.73 2.41
CA ILE A 82 4.42 -1.80 1.72
C ILE A 82 3.04 -1.99 2.33
N LYS A 83 2.10 -2.51 1.51
CA LYS A 83 0.72 -2.79 1.96
C LYS A 83 0.28 -4.23 1.59
N PRO A 84 0.84 -5.28 2.16
CA PRO A 84 0.32 -6.63 1.98
C PRO A 84 -1.04 -6.83 2.70
N ASN A 85 -1.80 -7.84 2.26
CA ASN A 85 -2.83 -8.47 3.08
C ASN A 85 -2.22 -9.62 3.91
N THR A 86 -3.06 -10.32 4.68
CA THR A 86 -2.61 -11.43 5.55
C THR A 86 -2.00 -12.58 4.77
N ASP A 87 -2.56 -12.93 3.61
CA ASP A 87 -2.04 -14.02 2.78
C ASP A 87 -0.72 -13.63 2.11
N GLU A 88 -0.64 -12.40 1.61
CA GLU A 88 0.55 -11.87 0.95
C GLU A 88 1.75 -11.75 1.90
N ILE A 89 1.53 -11.30 3.15
CA ILE A 89 2.62 -11.23 4.13
C ILE A 89 3.10 -12.63 4.54
N GLY A 90 2.18 -13.59 4.62
CA GLY A 90 2.52 -14.99 4.84
C GLY A 90 3.36 -15.58 3.70
N GLN A 91 2.92 -15.38 2.44
CA GLN A 91 3.67 -15.79 1.25
C GLN A 91 5.06 -15.15 1.19
N LEU A 92 5.17 -13.85 1.49
CA LEU A 92 6.43 -13.12 1.52
C LEU A 92 7.44 -13.70 2.52
N LEU A 93 6.96 -14.18 3.66
CA LEU A 93 7.79 -14.75 4.72
C LEU A 93 7.91 -16.29 4.63
N GLY A 94 7.25 -16.92 3.66
CA GLY A 94 7.28 -18.38 3.48
C GLY A 94 6.65 -19.17 4.62
N ARG A 95 5.66 -18.58 5.33
CA ARG A 95 4.94 -19.22 6.44
C ARG A 95 3.47 -18.79 6.47
N GLU A 96 2.66 -19.63 7.08
CA GLU A 96 1.25 -19.28 7.33
C GLU A 96 1.15 -18.21 8.42
N VAL A 97 0.24 -17.26 8.22
CA VAL A 97 -0.05 -16.15 9.14
C VAL A 97 -1.57 -16.07 9.28
N THR A 98 -2.10 -16.47 10.44
CA THR A 98 -3.54 -16.64 10.67
C THR A 98 -4.08 -15.80 11.82
N THR A 99 -3.26 -15.57 12.83
CA THR A 99 -3.64 -14.80 14.03
C THR A 99 -3.13 -13.37 13.97
N GLU A 100 -3.76 -12.48 14.72
CA GLU A 100 -3.35 -11.07 14.79
C GLU A 100 -1.91 -10.93 15.35
N ASP A 101 -1.54 -11.76 16.32
CA ASP A 101 -0.18 -11.76 16.88
C ASP A 101 0.87 -12.19 15.82
N GLU A 102 0.54 -13.16 14.99
CA GLU A 102 1.41 -13.56 13.87
C GLU A 102 1.51 -12.46 12.80
N VAL A 103 0.42 -11.74 12.51
CA VAL A 103 0.45 -10.57 11.63
C VAL A 103 1.37 -9.48 12.19
N ILE A 104 1.27 -9.20 13.49
CA ILE A 104 2.14 -8.22 14.17
C ILE A 104 3.59 -8.65 14.05
N ALA A 105 3.90 -9.91 14.39
CA ALA A 105 5.26 -10.43 14.32
C ALA A 105 5.84 -10.38 12.89
N ALA A 106 5.03 -10.73 11.89
CA ALA A 106 5.40 -10.67 10.49
C ALA A 106 5.69 -9.23 10.02
N ALA A 107 4.83 -8.29 10.38
CA ALA A 107 5.04 -6.87 10.04
C ALA A 107 6.27 -6.29 10.75
N GLN A 108 6.50 -6.64 12.01
CA GLN A 108 7.71 -6.25 12.76
C GLN A 108 8.98 -6.83 12.17
N GLU A 109 8.94 -8.06 11.66
CA GLU A 109 10.06 -8.68 10.96
C GLU A 109 10.45 -7.89 9.70
N LEU A 110 9.47 -7.51 8.87
CA LEU A 110 9.72 -6.71 7.67
C LEU A 110 10.19 -5.30 8.01
N HIS A 111 9.63 -4.69 9.05
CA HIS A 111 10.09 -3.40 9.55
C HIS A 111 11.56 -3.45 10.00
N LYS A 112 11.96 -4.48 10.74
CA LYS A 112 13.36 -4.73 11.13
C LYS A 112 14.30 -4.96 9.96
N ARG A 113 13.81 -5.45 8.80
CA ARG A 113 14.60 -5.56 7.56
C ARG A 113 14.88 -4.20 6.92
N GLY A 114 14.24 -3.11 7.38
CA GLY A 114 14.48 -1.73 6.91
C GLY A 114 13.30 -1.06 6.24
N ILE A 115 12.14 -1.71 6.12
CA ILE A 115 10.92 -1.08 5.60
C ILE A 115 10.33 -0.20 6.69
N LYS A 116 10.28 1.12 6.46
CA LYS A 116 9.88 2.07 7.50
C LYS A 116 8.43 1.94 7.95
N ILE A 117 7.53 1.55 7.05
CA ILE A 117 6.09 1.44 7.31
C ILE A 117 5.57 0.15 6.68
N VAL A 118 5.04 -0.75 7.49
CA VAL A 118 4.38 -1.98 7.03
C VAL A 118 2.91 -1.89 7.42
N VAL A 119 2.01 -1.76 6.43
CA VAL A 119 0.56 -1.74 6.64
C VAL A 119 -0.02 -3.07 6.17
N VAL A 120 -0.60 -3.84 7.08
CA VAL A 120 -1.28 -5.10 6.72
C VAL A 120 -2.78 -4.85 6.69
N SER A 121 -3.39 -5.01 5.51
CA SER A 121 -4.83 -4.88 5.33
C SER A 121 -5.56 -6.14 5.82
N LEU A 122 -6.65 -5.94 6.58
CA LEU A 122 -7.45 -7.00 7.20
C LEU A 122 -8.90 -7.00 6.70
N GLY A 123 -9.13 -6.48 5.50
CA GLY A 123 -10.45 -6.33 4.90
C GLY A 123 -11.38 -5.47 5.76
N ALA A 124 -12.60 -5.93 5.98
CA ALA A 124 -13.59 -5.22 6.80
C ALA A 124 -13.16 -5.02 8.27
N LYS A 125 -12.16 -5.76 8.73
CA LYS A 125 -11.57 -5.59 10.07
C LYS A 125 -10.63 -4.39 10.15
N GLY A 126 -10.28 -3.72 9.05
CA GLY A 126 -9.41 -2.55 8.99
C GLY A 126 -7.97 -2.87 8.67
N ALA A 127 -7.01 -2.35 9.42
CA ALA A 127 -5.59 -2.54 9.15
C ALA A 127 -4.74 -2.58 10.43
N LEU A 128 -3.58 -3.20 10.31
CA LEU A 128 -2.50 -3.18 11.28
C LEU A 128 -1.31 -2.47 10.65
N MET A 129 -0.61 -1.64 11.39
CA MET A 129 0.59 -0.94 10.92
C MET A 129 1.72 -1.07 11.92
N VAL A 130 2.92 -1.30 11.40
CA VAL A 130 4.18 -1.18 12.13
C VAL A 130 5.02 -0.07 11.50
N SER A 131 5.51 0.83 12.32
CA SER A 131 6.39 1.93 11.93
C SER A 131 7.32 2.31 13.07
N ASP A 132 8.23 3.29 12.85
CA ASP A 132 9.09 3.84 13.90
C ASP A 132 8.30 4.44 15.08
N GLU A 133 7.04 4.86 14.84
CA GLU A 133 6.14 5.36 15.89
C GLU A 133 5.54 4.24 16.76
N GLY A 134 5.63 2.98 16.34
CA GLY A 134 5.14 1.79 17.03
C GLY A 134 4.19 0.94 16.19
N THR A 135 3.48 0.03 16.87
CA THR A 135 2.49 -0.86 16.26
C THR A 135 1.08 -0.32 16.53
N PHE A 136 0.29 -0.17 15.46
CA PHE A 136 -1.05 0.40 15.52
C PHE A 136 -2.08 -0.57 14.94
N ARG A 137 -3.22 -0.66 15.59
CA ARG A 137 -4.40 -1.34 15.11
C ARG A 137 -5.48 -0.32 14.82
N ALA A 138 -5.95 -0.25 13.57
CA ALA A 138 -7.00 0.66 13.15
C ALA A 138 -8.23 -0.11 12.67
N ASN A 139 -9.39 0.22 13.23
CA ASN A 139 -10.67 -0.40 12.94
C ASN A 139 -11.62 0.66 12.37
N PRO A 140 -12.16 0.47 11.16
CA PRO A 140 -13.21 1.32 10.64
C PRO A 140 -14.56 1.03 11.33
N PRO A 141 -15.54 1.94 11.27
CA PRO A 141 -16.90 1.61 11.64
C PRO A 141 -17.47 0.52 10.72
N LYS A 142 -18.44 -0.24 11.24
CA LYS A 142 -19.18 -1.21 10.42
C LYS A 142 -20.02 -0.46 9.39
N ILE A 143 -19.94 -0.88 8.14
CA ILE A 143 -20.70 -0.33 7.02
C ILE A 143 -21.35 -1.46 6.20
N GLU A 144 -22.39 -1.15 5.48
CA GLU A 144 -22.89 -1.99 4.39
C GLU A 144 -22.19 -1.55 3.10
N ALA A 145 -21.19 -2.32 2.68
CA ALA A 145 -20.41 -1.99 1.50
C ALA A 145 -21.23 -2.18 0.22
N ILE A 146 -21.24 -1.18 -0.65
CA ILE A 146 -21.83 -1.23 -1.98
C ILE A 146 -20.82 -1.83 -2.97
N ASN A 147 -19.59 -1.34 -2.96
CA ASN A 147 -18.51 -1.84 -3.81
C ASN A 147 -17.16 -1.76 -3.09
N PRO A 148 -16.56 -2.89 -2.69
CA PRO A 148 -15.26 -2.90 -2.03
C PRO A 148 -14.07 -2.82 -3.00
N VAL A 149 -14.30 -2.89 -4.31
CA VAL A 149 -13.23 -2.85 -5.33
C VAL A 149 -12.56 -1.48 -5.33
N GLY A 150 -11.23 -1.45 -5.29
CA GLY A 150 -10.44 -0.22 -5.22
C GLY A 150 -10.30 0.38 -3.81
N ALA A 151 -10.80 -0.30 -2.76
CA ALA A 151 -10.58 0.16 -1.39
C ALA A 151 -9.09 0.12 -0.99
N GLY A 152 -8.36 -0.91 -1.45
CA GLY A 152 -6.91 -1.01 -1.28
C GLY A 152 -6.17 0.15 -1.95
N ASP A 153 -6.51 0.43 -3.21
CA ASP A 153 -5.92 1.54 -3.97
C ASP A 153 -6.24 2.89 -3.32
N THR A 154 -7.48 3.05 -2.84
CA THR A 154 -7.89 4.26 -2.11
C THR A 154 -7.10 4.43 -0.81
N LEU A 155 -6.83 3.34 -0.09
CA LEU A 155 -5.98 3.37 1.10
C LEU A 155 -4.57 3.83 0.74
N VAL A 156 -3.96 3.26 -0.29
CA VAL A 156 -2.61 3.62 -0.74
C VAL A 156 -2.54 5.08 -1.17
N GLY A 157 -3.44 5.52 -2.06
CA GLY A 157 -3.47 6.90 -2.54
C GLY A 157 -3.68 7.92 -1.42
N SER A 158 -4.60 7.62 -0.49
CA SER A 158 -4.87 8.50 0.65
C SER A 158 -3.70 8.50 1.66
N PHE A 159 -3.05 7.36 1.86
CA PHE A 159 -1.85 7.29 2.69
C PHE A 159 -0.72 8.12 2.08
N ALA A 160 -0.52 8.04 0.77
CA ALA A 160 0.47 8.84 0.05
C ALA A 160 0.23 10.35 0.23
N VAL A 161 -1.01 10.81 0.10
CA VAL A 161 -1.39 12.21 0.33
C VAL A 161 -1.06 12.66 1.77
N ALA A 162 -1.41 11.85 2.77
CA ALA A 162 -1.14 12.18 4.17
C ALA A 162 0.37 12.17 4.48
N LEU A 163 1.12 11.23 3.87
CA LEU A 163 2.58 11.14 4.00
C LEU A 163 3.27 12.35 3.37
N ALA A 164 2.82 12.80 2.18
CA ALA A 164 3.29 14.01 1.53
C ALA A 164 3.05 15.27 2.40
N GLN A 165 1.96 15.28 3.16
CA GLN A 165 1.66 16.32 4.14
C GLN A 165 2.49 16.20 5.44
N LYS A 166 3.42 15.24 5.52
CA LYS A 166 4.28 14.99 6.69
C LYS A 166 3.53 14.73 8.00
N LYS A 167 2.36 14.11 7.88
CA LYS A 167 1.55 13.73 9.06
C LYS A 167 2.21 12.55 9.79
N PRO A 168 1.97 12.40 11.10
CA PRO A 168 2.32 11.19 11.84
C PRO A 168 1.76 9.94 11.16
N THR A 169 2.48 8.82 11.21
CA THR A 169 2.06 7.59 10.51
C THR A 169 0.72 7.06 11.01
N SER A 170 0.43 7.23 12.30
CA SER A 170 -0.87 6.90 12.89
C SER A 170 -2.02 7.74 12.31
N GLU A 171 -1.78 9.02 12.02
CA GLU A 171 -2.77 9.89 11.36
C GLU A 171 -2.91 9.54 9.87
N CYS A 172 -1.78 9.21 9.19
CA CYS A 172 -1.81 8.70 7.82
C CYS A 172 -2.70 7.46 7.71
N LEU A 173 -2.54 6.50 8.62
CA LEU A 173 -3.34 5.27 8.64
C LEU A 173 -4.82 5.58 8.88
N THR A 174 -5.13 6.44 9.84
CA THR A 174 -6.52 6.82 10.17
C THR A 174 -7.20 7.49 8.98
N PHE A 175 -6.52 8.44 8.34
CA PHE A 175 -7.02 9.14 7.15
C PHE A 175 -7.22 8.17 5.98
N ALA A 176 -6.23 7.36 5.67
CA ALA A 176 -6.27 6.41 4.58
C ALA A 176 -7.39 5.37 4.75
N LEU A 177 -7.54 4.82 5.97
CA LEU A 177 -8.61 3.87 6.27
C LEU A 177 -9.99 4.51 6.18
N SER A 178 -10.11 5.78 6.54
CA SER A 178 -11.37 6.54 6.43
C SER A 178 -11.80 6.70 4.97
N CYS A 179 -10.87 7.08 4.10
CA CYS A 179 -11.11 7.22 2.66
C CYS A 179 -11.43 5.87 2.01
N ALA A 180 -10.67 4.82 2.35
CA ALA A 180 -10.90 3.47 1.87
C ALA A 180 -12.29 2.94 2.29
N THR A 181 -12.70 3.20 3.53
CA THR A 181 -14.04 2.82 4.01
C THR A 181 -15.13 3.62 3.31
N ALA A 182 -14.92 4.92 3.07
CA ALA A 182 -15.85 5.76 2.33
C ALA A 182 -16.00 5.31 0.87
N SER A 183 -14.91 4.84 0.22
CA SER A 183 -14.97 4.35 -1.15
C SER A 183 -15.84 3.10 -1.28
N CYS A 184 -15.91 2.26 -0.26
CA CYS A 184 -16.79 1.09 -0.24
C CYS A 184 -18.28 1.46 -0.25
N LEU A 185 -18.67 2.68 0.12
CA LEU A 185 -20.04 3.19 0.10
C LEU A 185 -20.45 3.79 -1.26
N SER A 186 -19.55 3.78 -2.24
CA SER A 186 -19.79 4.24 -3.61
C SER A 186 -19.92 3.07 -4.56
N ALA A 187 -20.79 3.19 -5.58
CA ALA A 187 -20.85 2.23 -6.67
C ALA A 187 -19.62 2.32 -7.60
N GLY A 188 -18.97 3.48 -7.67
CA GLY A 188 -17.78 3.70 -8.50
C GLY A 188 -16.51 3.29 -7.79
N THR A 189 -15.67 2.48 -8.45
CA THR A 189 -14.36 2.05 -7.94
C THR A 189 -13.47 3.23 -7.60
N GLY A 190 -12.90 3.24 -6.39
CA GLY A 190 -11.98 4.28 -5.92
C GLY A 190 -12.60 5.67 -5.74
N ARG A 191 -13.92 5.81 -5.85
CA ARG A 191 -14.62 7.07 -5.65
C ARG A 191 -15.20 7.16 -4.25
N PHE A 192 -15.14 8.32 -3.64
CA PHE A 192 -15.77 8.59 -2.34
C PHE A 192 -16.14 10.06 -2.18
N ASP A 193 -17.12 10.29 -1.33
CA ASP A 193 -17.49 11.63 -0.88
C ASP A 193 -16.58 12.05 0.29
N GLN A 194 -15.94 13.22 0.17
CA GLN A 194 -15.03 13.74 1.18
C GLN A 194 -15.73 14.02 2.52
N ALA A 195 -16.99 14.44 2.50
CA ALA A 195 -17.75 14.68 3.73
C ALA A 195 -18.09 13.36 4.44
N VAL A 196 -18.34 12.29 3.67
CA VAL A 196 -18.50 10.93 4.22
C VAL A 196 -17.19 10.44 4.82
N ALA A 197 -16.06 10.57 4.11
CA ALA A 197 -14.75 10.20 4.63
C ALA A 197 -14.41 10.96 5.93
N ALA A 198 -14.72 12.26 6.01
CA ALA A 198 -14.50 13.07 7.21
C ALA A 198 -15.38 12.62 8.41
N LYS A 199 -16.60 12.14 8.14
CA LYS A 199 -17.47 11.57 9.20
C LYS A 199 -16.89 10.23 9.68
N ILE A 200 -16.45 9.37 8.75
CA ILE A 200 -15.85 8.07 9.06
C ILE A 200 -14.53 8.28 9.85
N HIS A 201 -13.74 9.28 9.49
CA HIS A 201 -12.49 9.60 10.18
C HIS A 201 -12.66 9.77 11.69
N LYS A 202 -13.74 10.40 12.11
CA LYS A 202 -14.08 10.57 13.55
C LYS A 202 -14.51 9.26 14.24
N GLN A 203 -14.78 8.22 13.48
CA GLN A 203 -15.28 6.93 13.97
C GLN A 203 -14.22 5.81 13.87
N VAL A 204 -13.12 6.05 13.15
CA VAL A 204 -12.02 5.09 13.10
C VAL A 204 -11.40 4.97 14.49
N ALA A 205 -11.45 3.77 15.05
CA ALA A 205 -10.80 3.46 16.31
C ALA A 205 -9.34 3.07 16.03
N ILE A 206 -8.38 3.89 16.45
CA ILE A 206 -6.96 3.59 16.39
C ILE A 206 -6.40 3.34 17.78
N LYS A 207 -5.63 2.25 17.93
CA LYS A 207 -5.00 1.86 19.19
C LYS A 207 -3.53 1.53 18.95
N LYS A 208 -2.64 2.11 19.72
CA LYS A 208 -1.25 1.68 19.82
C LYS A 208 -1.17 0.40 20.64
N ILE A 209 -0.64 -0.69 20.05
CA ILE A 209 -0.60 -2.00 20.69
C ILE A 209 0.74 -2.21 21.40
N ALA A 210 1.83 -1.96 20.70
CA ALA A 210 3.19 -2.14 21.20
C ALA A 210 4.17 -1.20 20.46
N LYS A 211 5.34 -1.05 21.04
CA LYS A 211 6.50 -0.46 20.38
C LYS A 211 7.24 -1.52 19.59
#